data_e474dbcb0ff81a7d537513a897ab9c62
#
_entry.id   e474dbcb0ff81a7d537513a897ab9c62
#
_cell.length_a   1.000
_cell.length_b   1.000
_cell.length_c   1.000
_cell.angle_alpha   90.00
_cell.angle_beta   90.00
_cell.angle_gamma   90.00
#
_symmetry.space_group_name_H-M   'P 1'
#
loop_
_entity.id
_entity.type
_entity.pdbx_description
1 polymer ?
#
loop_
_entity_poly.entity_id
_entity_poly.type
_entity_poly.pdbx_seq_one_letter_code
_entity_poly.pdbx_strand_id
1 'polypeptide(L)'
;RQASDDDQGVVPILIGEKLGMAIAPLARDVALNGSTLKVTRATPDGDEIVEGVLPAVITVSNEIGVPRFPSAKSKMAARKMVPVEISATSLGLSAEELKPGVILMRQFVPEVQGNCEFLTGAPADVARQLLEKLRADRVI
;
A
#
# COMPACT_ATOMS: atom_id res chain seq x y z
N ARG A 1 6.59 -0.47 0.75
CA ARG A 1 5.50 0.40 0.27
C ARG A 1 4.70 0.99 1.42
N GLN A 2 4.21 0.21 2.32
CA GLN A 2 3.29 0.57 3.38
C GLN A 2 3.93 0.39 4.74
N ALA A 3 3.56 1.23 5.70
CA ALA A 3 3.97 1.08 7.09
C ALA A 3 3.32 -0.16 7.70
N SER A 4 3.98 -0.79 8.67
CA SER A 4 3.49 -2.04 9.29
C SER A 4 2.44 -1.79 10.38
N ASP A 5 2.25 -0.56 10.78
CA ASP A 5 1.36 -0.12 11.86
C ASP A 5 0.02 0.43 11.34
N ASP A 6 0.06 1.37 10.40
CA ASP A 6 -1.13 2.06 9.88
C ASP A 6 -1.36 1.90 8.38
N ASP A 7 -0.53 1.07 7.73
CA ASP A 7 -0.59 0.74 6.30
C ASP A 7 -0.44 1.95 5.36
N GLN A 8 0.08 3.07 5.83
CA GLN A 8 0.35 4.24 5.00
C GLN A 8 1.52 4.04 4.05
N GLY A 9 1.38 4.49 2.81
CA GLY A 9 2.39 4.41 1.75
C GLY A 9 2.98 5.76 1.34
N VAL A 10 2.94 6.77 2.22
CA VAL A 10 3.22 8.17 1.87
C VAL A 10 4.72 8.48 1.76
N VAL A 11 5.55 7.89 2.62
CA VAL A 11 6.98 8.25 2.73
C VAL A 11 7.75 8.15 1.40
N PRO A 12 7.66 7.05 0.62
CA PRO A 12 8.37 6.98 -0.67
C PRO A 12 7.92 8.06 -1.67
N ILE A 13 6.64 8.41 -1.67
CA ILE A 13 6.08 9.44 -2.54
C ILE A 13 6.67 10.81 -2.17
N LEU A 14 6.71 11.13 -0.87
CA LEU A 14 7.32 12.37 -0.38
C LEU A 14 8.82 12.45 -0.68
N ILE A 15 9.54 11.33 -0.63
CA ILE A 15 10.95 11.26 -1.03
C ILE A 15 11.10 11.61 -2.51
N GLY A 16 10.31 10.99 -3.38
CA GLY A 16 10.35 11.27 -4.81
C GLY A 16 10.06 12.73 -5.13
N GLU A 17 9.03 13.30 -4.53
CA GLU A 17 8.65 14.70 -4.67
C GLU A 17 9.77 15.65 -4.20
N LYS A 18 10.32 15.40 -3.01
CA LYS A 18 11.43 16.19 -2.44
C LYS A 18 12.68 16.18 -3.31
N LEU A 19 12.94 15.07 -4.01
CA LEU A 19 14.12 14.91 -4.87
C LEU A 19 13.85 15.30 -6.34
N GLY A 20 12.63 15.71 -6.68
CA GLY A 20 12.24 16.03 -8.06
C GLY A 20 12.36 14.83 -9.01
N MET A 21 12.09 13.63 -8.52
CA MET A 21 12.18 12.39 -9.29
C MET A 21 10.80 11.99 -9.85
N ALA A 22 10.79 11.25 -10.96
CA ALA A 22 9.59 10.58 -11.42
C ALA A 22 9.08 9.60 -10.36
N ILE A 23 7.76 9.53 -10.14
CA ILE A 23 7.15 8.69 -9.10
C ILE A 23 6.13 7.75 -9.75
N ALA A 24 6.31 6.44 -9.53
CA ALA A 24 5.36 5.41 -9.96
C ALA A 24 4.96 4.52 -8.77
N PRO A 25 3.88 4.87 -8.05
CA PRO A 25 3.40 4.08 -6.92
C PRO A 25 2.60 2.86 -7.36
N LEU A 26 2.50 1.84 -6.48
CA LEU A 26 1.66 0.64 -6.66
C LEU A 26 2.05 -0.22 -7.87
N ALA A 27 3.34 -0.32 -8.15
CA ALA A 27 3.84 -1.11 -9.27
C ALA A 27 3.63 -2.62 -9.04
N ARG A 28 3.02 -3.28 -10.04
CA ARG A 28 2.91 -4.74 -10.13
C ARG A 28 3.84 -5.34 -11.18
N ASP A 29 4.32 -4.51 -12.13
CA ASP A 29 5.36 -4.89 -13.07
C ASP A 29 6.24 -3.68 -13.40
N VAL A 30 7.54 -3.94 -13.61
CA VAL A 30 8.54 -2.93 -13.88
C VAL A 30 9.50 -3.42 -14.95
N ALA A 31 9.57 -2.70 -16.06
CA ALA A 31 10.51 -2.94 -17.13
C ALA A 31 11.43 -1.73 -17.33
N LEU A 32 12.72 -1.99 -17.51
CA LEU A 32 13.72 -0.96 -17.77
C LEU A 32 14.36 -1.19 -19.13
N ASN A 33 14.37 -0.17 -19.97
CA ASN A 33 15.05 -0.18 -21.26
C ASN A 33 15.97 1.06 -21.37
N GLY A 34 17.26 0.85 -21.14
CA GLY A 34 18.22 1.96 -21.00
C GLY A 34 17.86 2.85 -19.81
N SER A 35 17.55 4.11 -20.04
CA SER A 35 17.08 5.05 -19.02
C SER A 35 15.56 5.19 -18.98
N THR A 36 14.84 4.52 -19.87
CA THR A 36 13.36 4.57 -19.91
C THR A 36 12.78 3.49 -19.03
N LEU A 37 11.93 3.90 -18.12
CA LEU A 37 11.21 3.06 -17.18
C LEU A 37 9.75 2.90 -17.64
N LYS A 38 9.27 1.67 -17.72
CA LYS A 38 7.86 1.35 -17.95
C LYS A 38 7.33 0.60 -16.74
N VAL A 39 6.26 1.11 -16.15
CA VAL A 39 5.67 0.57 -14.93
C VAL A 39 4.20 0.29 -15.16
N THR A 40 3.76 -0.95 -14.87
CA THR A 40 2.35 -1.28 -14.76
C THR A 40 1.92 -1.10 -13.32
N ARG A 41 0.96 -0.22 -13.05
CA ARG A 41 0.44 0.09 -11.72
C ARG A 41 -0.97 -0.49 -11.58
N ALA A 42 -1.27 -0.98 -10.36
CA ALA A 42 -2.63 -1.34 -10.00
C ALA A 42 -3.40 -0.09 -9.54
N THR A 43 -4.57 0.15 -10.13
CA THR A 43 -5.51 1.18 -9.72
C THR A 43 -6.90 0.57 -9.49
N PRO A 44 -7.83 1.25 -8.80
CA PRO A 44 -9.20 0.75 -8.62
C PRO A 44 -9.93 0.45 -9.93
N ASP A 45 -9.59 1.17 -10.99
CA ASP A 45 -10.23 1.04 -12.31
C ASP A 45 -9.53 0.03 -13.23
N GLY A 46 -8.46 -0.63 -12.74
CA GLY A 46 -7.67 -1.60 -13.49
C GLY A 46 -6.19 -1.26 -13.57
N ASP A 47 -5.50 -1.83 -14.54
CA ASP A 47 -4.07 -1.60 -14.73
C ASP A 47 -3.81 -0.34 -15.55
N GLU A 48 -2.91 0.50 -15.07
CA GLU A 48 -2.40 1.67 -15.76
C GLU A 48 -0.93 1.47 -16.13
N ILE A 49 -0.56 1.81 -17.35
CA ILE A 49 0.84 1.77 -17.82
C ILE A 49 1.37 3.19 -17.86
N VAL A 50 2.42 3.44 -17.08
CA VAL A 50 3.13 4.73 -17.07
C VAL A 50 4.56 4.56 -17.54
N GLU A 51 5.07 5.55 -18.26
CA GLU A 51 6.46 5.61 -18.69
C GLU A 51 7.15 6.83 -18.10
N GLY A 52 8.41 6.67 -17.76
CA GLY A 52 9.23 7.73 -17.19
C GLY A 52 10.70 7.52 -17.47
N VAL A 53 11.52 8.43 -16.98
CA VAL A 53 12.98 8.35 -17.10
C VAL A 53 13.62 8.27 -15.71
N LEU A 54 14.79 7.64 -15.63
CA LEU A 54 15.58 7.61 -14.41
C LEU A 54 16.24 8.98 -14.16
N PRO A 55 16.41 9.40 -12.88
CA PRO A 55 16.08 8.65 -11.66
C PRO A 55 14.58 8.67 -11.33
N ALA A 56 14.09 7.60 -10.71
CA ALA A 56 12.67 7.45 -10.37
C ALA A 56 12.48 6.75 -9.02
N VAL A 57 11.39 7.04 -8.34
CA VAL A 57 10.94 6.33 -7.14
C VAL A 57 9.76 5.44 -7.50
N ILE A 58 9.88 4.14 -7.24
CA ILE A 58 8.83 3.16 -7.51
C ILE A 58 8.44 2.51 -6.19
N THR A 59 7.15 2.42 -5.91
CA THR A 59 6.70 1.63 -4.77
C THR A 59 6.13 0.30 -5.22
N VAL A 60 6.52 -0.76 -4.54
CA VAL A 60 6.13 -2.13 -4.85
C VAL A 60 5.43 -2.79 -3.66
N SER A 61 4.60 -3.79 -3.94
CA SER A 61 3.96 -4.65 -2.95
C SER A 61 4.10 -6.12 -3.37
N ASN A 62 3.35 -7.00 -2.73
CA ASN A 62 3.27 -8.41 -3.08
C ASN A 62 2.75 -8.68 -4.50
N GLU A 63 2.09 -7.71 -5.14
CA GLU A 63 1.60 -7.84 -6.52
C GLU A 63 2.72 -7.94 -7.55
N ILE A 64 3.93 -7.44 -7.24
CA ILE A 64 5.10 -7.55 -8.14
C ILE A 64 5.65 -8.98 -8.23
N GLY A 65 5.23 -9.87 -7.34
CA GLY A 65 5.60 -11.27 -7.34
C GLY A 65 6.02 -11.80 -5.98
N VAL A 66 6.37 -13.08 -5.96
CA VAL A 66 6.77 -13.78 -4.74
C VAL A 66 8.20 -13.41 -4.36
N PRO A 67 8.46 -12.95 -3.12
CA PRO A 67 9.81 -12.63 -2.67
C PRO A 67 10.68 -13.91 -2.62
N ARG A 68 11.95 -13.76 -2.99
CA ARG A 68 12.93 -14.84 -2.93
C ARG A 68 13.15 -15.28 -1.48
N PHE A 69 13.14 -16.60 -1.24
CA PHE A 69 13.42 -17.14 0.07
C PHE A 69 14.90 -16.92 0.46
N PRO A 70 15.19 -16.35 1.63
CA PRO A 70 16.56 -16.07 2.05
C PRO A 70 17.33 -17.37 2.36
N SER A 71 18.55 -17.50 1.83
CA SER A 71 19.44 -18.60 2.14
C SER A 71 19.94 -18.54 3.60
N ALA A 72 20.42 -19.68 4.14
CA ALA A 72 21.01 -19.70 5.49
C ALA A 72 22.21 -18.74 5.60
N LYS A 73 23.04 -18.65 4.55
CA LYS A 73 24.18 -17.73 4.49
C LYS A 73 23.73 -16.26 4.56
N SER A 74 22.70 -15.88 3.80
CA SER A 74 22.19 -14.50 3.83
C SER A 74 21.54 -14.15 5.16
N LYS A 75 20.83 -15.09 5.80
CA LYS A 75 20.29 -14.91 7.15
C LYS A 75 21.38 -14.65 8.19
N MET A 76 22.47 -15.44 8.13
CA MET A 76 23.62 -15.26 9.03
C MET A 76 24.34 -13.94 8.78
N ALA A 77 24.51 -13.53 7.52
CA ALA A 77 25.10 -12.25 7.18
C ALA A 77 24.23 -11.07 7.71
N ALA A 78 22.92 -11.12 7.50
CA ALA A 78 22.00 -10.10 7.97
C ALA A 78 22.01 -9.93 9.52
N ARG A 79 22.16 -11.04 10.27
CA ARG A 79 22.26 -10.97 11.74
C ARG A 79 23.50 -10.25 12.25
N LYS A 80 24.56 -10.14 11.42
CA LYS A 80 25.81 -9.46 11.78
C LYS A 80 25.80 -7.98 11.35
N MET A 81 24.82 -7.56 10.56
CA MET A 81 24.70 -6.16 10.16
C MET A 81 24.17 -5.33 11.31
N VAL A 82 24.88 -4.25 11.60
CA VAL A 82 24.45 -3.24 12.55
C VAL A 82 23.76 -2.14 11.73
N PRO A 83 22.49 -1.82 11.99
CA PRO A 83 21.83 -0.71 11.34
C PRO A 83 22.55 0.61 11.59
N VAL A 84 22.61 1.48 10.59
CA VAL A 84 23.11 2.84 10.76
C VAL A 84 22.01 3.64 11.45
N GLU A 85 22.30 4.14 12.66
CA GLU A 85 21.39 5.02 13.40
C GLU A 85 21.66 6.48 13.03
N ILE A 86 20.63 7.15 12.54
CA ILE A 86 20.67 8.57 12.20
C ILE A 86 19.69 9.29 13.13
N SER A 87 20.23 10.13 14.03
CA SER A 87 19.41 10.93 14.94
C SER A 87 18.97 12.24 14.26
N ALA A 88 17.86 12.80 14.72
CA ALA A 88 17.41 14.11 14.27
C ALA A 88 18.49 15.19 14.50
N THR A 89 19.19 15.11 15.62
CA THR A 89 20.30 16.03 15.95
C THR A 89 21.44 15.91 14.95
N SER A 90 21.79 14.68 14.50
CA SER A 90 22.85 14.49 13.48
C SER A 90 22.45 15.02 12.10
N LEU A 91 21.16 15.18 11.85
CA LEU A 91 20.60 15.80 10.64
C LEU A 91 20.45 17.33 10.80
N GLY A 92 20.77 17.89 11.95
CA GLY A 92 20.59 19.32 12.23
C GLY A 92 19.14 19.75 12.40
N LEU A 93 18.21 18.80 12.63
CA LEU A 93 16.79 19.09 12.81
C LEU A 93 16.52 19.53 14.27
N SER A 94 15.78 20.60 14.41
CA SER A 94 15.30 21.12 15.69
C SER A 94 14.07 20.37 16.19
N ALA A 95 13.77 20.45 17.47
CA ALA A 95 12.55 19.88 18.05
C ALA A 95 11.26 20.50 17.44
N GLU A 96 11.33 21.73 16.96
CA GLU A 96 10.21 22.43 16.33
C GLU A 96 9.89 21.81 14.95
N GLU A 97 10.91 21.53 14.15
CA GLU A 97 10.77 20.90 12.83
C GLU A 97 10.28 19.45 12.91
N LEU A 98 10.44 18.81 14.08
CA LEU A 98 9.97 17.45 14.34
C LEU A 98 8.54 17.38 14.87
N LYS A 99 7.90 18.53 15.12
CA LYS A 99 6.51 18.52 15.56
C LYS A 99 5.60 17.88 14.50
N PRO A 100 4.75 16.91 14.88
CA PRO A 100 3.84 16.30 13.93
C PRO A 100 2.83 17.33 13.45
N GLY A 101 2.57 17.37 12.13
CA GLY A 101 1.53 18.20 11.54
C GLY A 101 0.10 17.66 11.82
N VAL A 102 0.01 16.40 12.28
CA VAL A 102 -1.26 15.73 12.63
C VAL A 102 -1.12 15.13 14.02
N ILE A 103 -2.11 15.35 14.86
CA ILE A 103 -2.16 14.81 16.23
C ILE A 103 -3.26 13.77 16.31
N LEU A 104 -2.90 12.55 16.72
CA LEU A 104 -3.88 11.49 16.98
C LEU A 104 -4.72 11.86 18.21
N MET A 105 -5.98 12.21 18.01
CA MET A 105 -6.90 12.60 19.07
C MET A 105 -7.52 11.39 19.76
N ARG A 106 -7.87 10.36 19.00
CA ARG A 106 -8.54 9.16 19.53
C ARG A 106 -8.35 7.98 18.59
N GLN A 107 -8.13 6.82 19.19
CA GLN A 107 -8.18 5.53 18.51
C GLN A 107 -9.29 4.69 19.14
N PHE A 108 -10.13 4.07 18.32
CA PHE A 108 -11.24 3.26 18.80
C PHE A 108 -11.59 2.16 17.79
N VAL A 109 -12.18 1.10 18.29
CA VAL A 109 -12.80 0.08 17.45
C VAL A 109 -14.24 0.54 17.16
N PRO A 110 -14.61 0.75 15.89
CA PRO A 110 -15.98 1.15 15.58
C PRO A 110 -16.96 0.02 15.96
N GLU A 111 -18.03 0.38 16.63
CA GLU A 111 -19.15 -0.54 16.84
C GLU A 111 -19.92 -0.67 15.53
N VAL A 112 -19.74 -1.79 14.86
CA VAL A 112 -20.50 -2.12 13.65
C VAL A 112 -21.76 -2.88 14.09
N GLN A 113 -22.90 -2.23 14.08
CA GLN A 113 -24.19 -2.92 14.18
C GLN A 113 -24.47 -3.54 12.81
N GLY A 114 -24.20 -4.84 12.69
CA GLY A 114 -24.53 -5.59 11.48
C GLY A 114 -26.04 -5.85 11.43
N ASN A 115 -26.74 -5.20 10.52
CA ASN A 115 -28.12 -5.52 10.15
C ASN A 115 -28.12 -6.69 9.15
N CYS A 116 -27.63 -7.87 9.59
CA CYS A 116 -27.71 -9.07 8.77
C CYS A 116 -29.15 -9.59 8.77
N GLU A 117 -29.73 -9.74 7.60
CA GLU A 117 -31.00 -10.43 7.40
C GLU A 117 -30.74 -11.85 6.91
N PHE A 118 -31.29 -12.83 7.63
CA PHE A 118 -31.14 -14.23 7.28
C PHE A 118 -32.34 -14.68 6.42
N LEU A 119 -32.07 -15.11 5.19
CA LEU A 119 -33.06 -15.67 4.30
C LEU A 119 -33.19 -17.17 4.58
N THR A 120 -34.41 -17.66 4.77
CA THR A 120 -34.71 -19.05 5.10
C THR A 120 -35.71 -19.66 4.11
N GLY A 121 -35.62 -20.97 3.91
CA GLY A 121 -36.51 -21.71 3.00
C GLY A 121 -35.79 -22.70 2.10
N ALA A 122 -36.48 -23.22 1.10
CA ALA A 122 -35.85 -24.05 0.07
C ALA A 122 -34.86 -23.23 -0.76
N PRO A 123 -33.77 -23.81 -1.29
CA PRO A 123 -32.73 -23.08 -2.04
C PRO A 123 -33.27 -22.17 -3.15
N ALA A 124 -34.29 -22.62 -3.89
CA ALA A 124 -34.91 -21.82 -4.95
C ALA A 124 -35.65 -20.58 -4.40
N ASP A 125 -36.30 -20.70 -3.25
CA ASP A 125 -37.01 -19.60 -2.61
C ASP A 125 -36.02 -18.57 -2.01
N VAL A 126 -34.95 -19.05 -1.40
CA VAL A 126 -33.87 -18.18 -0.88
C VAL A 126 -33.22 -17.39 -2.01
N ALA A 127 -32.92 -18.04 -3.14
CA ALA A 127 -32.36 -17.38 -4.31
C ALA A 127 -33.31 -16.29 -4.86
N ARG A 128 -34.61 -16.57 -4.92
CA ARG A 128 -35.62 -15.59 -5.35
C ARG A 128 -35.71 -14.40 -4.40
N GLN A 129 -35.80 -14.65 -3.11
CA GLN A 129 -35.84 -13.59 -2.07
C GLN A 129 -34.59 -12.70 -2.12
N LEU A 130 -33.40 -13.32 -2.30
CA LEU A 130 -32.15 -12.56 -2.44
C LEU A 130 -32.19 -11.65 -3.68
N LEU A 131 -32.60 -12.19 -4.82
CA LEU A 131 -32.72 -11.43 -6.07
C LEU A 131 -33.68 -10.24 -5.94
N GLU A 132 -34.82 -10.44 -5.31
CA GLU A 132 -35.81 -9.38 -5.07
C GLU A 132 -35.23 -8.27 -4.19
N LYS A 133 -34.52 -8.63 -3.10
CA LYS A 133 -33.86 -7.66 -2.23
C LYS A 133 -32.75 -6.88 -2.94
N LEU A 134 -31.86 -7.56 -3.66
CA LEU A 134 -30.80 -6.89 -4.40
C LEU A 134 -31.33 -5.89 -5.44
N ARG A 135 -32.45 -6.20 -6.08
CA ARG A 135 -33.17 -5.29 -7.00
C ARG A 135 -33.81 -4.13 -6.26
N ALA A 136 -34.46 -4.37 -5.12
CA ALA A 136 -35.07 -3.33 -4.30
C ALA A 136 -34.03 -2.31 -3.80
N ASP A 137 -32.85 -2.81 -3.42
CA ASP A 137 -31.72 -1.99 -2.95
C ASP A 137 -30.88 -1.41 -4.10
N ARG A 138 -31.26 -1.68 -5.36
CA ARG A 138 -30.57 -1.20 -6.58
C ARG A 138 -29.09 -1.60 -6.65
N VAL A 139 -28.77 -2.76 -6.14
CA VAL A 139 -27.42 -3.34 -6.21
C VAL A 139 -27.19 -4.00 -7.58
N ILE A 140 -28.28 -4.53 -8.18
CA ILE A 140 -28.31 -5.14 -9.51
C ILE A 140 -29.54 -4.66 -10.30
#